data_ac0f65cb84cd8dfafb01ada9b3208216
#
_entry.id   ac0f65cb84cd8dfafb01ada9b3208216
#
_cell.length_a   1.000
_cell.length_b   1.000
_cell.length_c   1.000
_cell.angle_alpha   90.00
_cell.angle_beta   90.00
_cell.angle_gamma   90.00
#
_symmetry.space_group_name_H-M   'P 1'
#
loop_
_entity.id
_entity.type
_entity.pdbx_description
1 polymer ?
#
loop_
_entity_poly.entity_id
_entity_poly.type
_entity_poly.pdbx_seq_one_letter_code
_entity_poly.pdbx_strand_id
1 'polypeptide(L)'
;GVNKSAWKYVAFFSLPIIILIFKENISTAVFLCGVVFVMMFVAGVPTRQMLTISAVGIALVVIGIASLKAFPSRVDDPFYKTSVGSVFKRVPTAKERIFGNSLVMTENPDSLVLSDKNMQVVHARIAVANNNHGLGLMPGNSIERDYLPQAYSDFIYAIIAEETGVWGAGLVLLLYLILLYRIGIIANNCGQDFAAFLVMGLGVLLVGQALLNMSVAVGLGPVTGQTLPLISRGGTSTLITCAYFGIIQSVAWSGLKKDSRQQATDRSATQGDTCQSKNGQQTTDDDLASTDSPHE
;
A
#
# COMPACT_ATOMS: atom_id res chain seq x y z
N GLY A 1 -13.99 -9.81 -19.99
CA GLY A 1 -14.33 -10.28 -18.66
C GLY A 1 -13.22 -11.16 -18.11
N VAL A 2 -12.81 -10.92 -16.87
CA VAL A 2 -11.78 -11.72 -16.19
C VAL A 2 -12.19 -13.19 -16.22
N ASN A 3 -11.28 -14.04 -16.73
CA ASN A 3 -11.50 -15.46 -16.84
C ASN A 3 -11.83 -16.02 -15.45
N LYS A 4 -12.99 -16.71 -15.30
CA LYS A 4 -13.49 -17.23 -14.00
C LYS A 4 -12.48 -18.09 -13.23
N SER A 5 -11.40 -18.51 -13.88
CA SER A 5 -10.31 -19.30 -13.30
C SER A 5 -9.04 -18.48 -12.97
N ALA A 6 -8.97 -17.21 -13.34
CA ALA A 6 -7.76 -16.39 -13.13
C ALA A 6 -7.35 -16.30 -11.64
N TRP A 7 -8.34 -16.28 -10.72
CA TRP A 7 -8.09 -16.26 -9.28
C TRP A 7 -7.30 -17.49 -8.78
N LYS A 8 -7.47 -18.67 -9.43
CA LYS A 8 -6.73 -19.88 -9.07
C LYS A 8 -5.23 -19.73 -9.34
N TYR A 9 -4.87 -19.08 -10.46
CA TYR A 9 -3.48 -18.81 -10.80
C TYR A 9 -2.87 -17.80 -9.83
N VAL A 10 -3.60 -16.72 -9.49
CA VAL A 10 -3.14 -15.74 -8.50
C VAL A 10 -2.93 -16.43 -7.15
N ALA A 11 -3.87 -17.23 -6.68
CA ALA A 11 -3.74 -17.98 -5.44
C ALA A 11 -2.57 -18.97 -5.49
N PHE A 12 -2.40 -19.71 -6.59
CA PHE A 12 -1.34 -20.69 -6.75
C PHE A 12 0.07 -20.07 -6.68
N PHE A 13 0.26 -18.89 -7.27
CA PHE A 13 1.56 -18.22 -7.24
C PHE A 13 1.79 -17.40 -5.95
N SER A 14 0.75 -16.78 -5.40
CA SER A 14 0.90 -15.96 -4.18
C SER A 14 1.00 -16.80 -2.91
N LEU A 15 0.32 -17.95 -2.83
CA LEU A 15 0.27 -18.78 -1.64
C LEU A 15 1.66 -19.28 -1.17
N PRO A 16 2.53 -19.84 -2.04
CA PRO A 16 3.88 -20.27 -1.64
C PRO A 16 4.72 -19.12 -1.10
N ILE A 17 4.62 -17.93 -1.72
CA ILE A 17 5.35 -16.73 -1.30
C ILE A 17 4.87 -16.27 0.08
N ILE A 18 3.56 -16.24 0.29
CA ILE A 18 2.95 -15.84 1.57
C ILE A 18 3.36 -16.84 2.68
N ILE A 19 3.36 -18.14 2.40
CA ILE A 19 3.79 -19.17 3.36
C ILE A 19 5.27 -19.00 3.73
N LEU A 20 6.12 -18.71 2.75
CA LEU A 20 7.54 -18.49 2.96
C LEU A 20 7.79 -17.26 3.84
N ILE A 21 7.09 -16.15 3.56
CA ILE A 21 7.17 -14.92 4.35
C ILE A 21 6.55 -15.12 5.74
N PHE A 22 5.48 -15.90 5.85
CA PHE A 22 4.82 -16.19 7.13
C PHE A 22 5.78 -16.81 8.15
N LYS A 23 6.69 -17.67 7.70
CA LYS A 23 7.72 -18.28 8.52
C LYS A 23 8.66 -17.21 9.14
N GLU A 24 9.00 -16.18 8.38
CA GLU A 24 9.93 -15.14 8.79
C GLU A 24 9.24 -13.96 9.48
N ASN A 25 8.11 -13.50 8.95
CA ASN A 25 7.39 -12.34 9.46
C ASN A 25 5.88 -12.44 9.22
N ILE A 26 5.15 -12.81 10.27
CA ILE A 26 3.69 -13.00 10.24
C ILE A 26 2.98 -11.70 9.82
N SER A 27 3.40 -10.55 10.34
CA SER A 27 2.77 -9.27 10.04
C SER A 27 2.88 -8.91 8.55
N THR A 28 4.04 -9.13 7.95
CA THR A 28 4.26 -8.88 6.51
C THR A 28 3.45 -9.85 5.65
N ALA A 29 3.34 -11.12 6.06
CA ALA A 29 2.54 -12.11 5.35
C ALA A 29 1.04 -11.75 5.35
N VAL A 30 0.50 -11.36 6.50
CA VAL A 30 -0.91 -10.91 6.64
C VAL A 30 -1.15 -9.66 5.80
N PHE A 31 -0.23 -8.71 5.84
CA PHE A 31 -0.30 -7.50 5.01
C PHE A 31 -0.30 -7.82 3.51
N LEU A 32 0.63 -8.67 3.05
CA LEU A 32 0.69 -9.07 1.65
C LEU A 32 -0.59 -9.81 1.21
N CYS A 33 -1.15 -10.65 2.08
CA CYS A 33 -2.44 -11.28 1.84
C CYS A 33 -3.56 -10.24 1.64
N GLY A 34 -3.58 -9.19 2.47
CA GLY A 34 -4.50 -8.06 2.33
C GLY A 34 -4.32 -7.31 1.00
N VAL A 35 -3.08 -7.06 0.59
CA VAL A 35 -2.79 -6.43 -0.71
C VAL A 35 -3.29 -7.27 -1.87
N VAL A 36 -2.99 -8.58 -1.88
CA VAL A 36 -3.50 -9.52 -2.90
C VAL A 36 -5.03 -9.50 -2.93
N PHE A 37 -5.67 -9.49 -1.77
CA PHE A 37 -7.13 -9.42 -1.67
C PHE A 37 -7.69 -8.13 -2.29
N VAL A 38 -7.10 -6.97 -1.97
CA VAL A 38 -7.49 -5.68 -2.56
C VAL A 38 -7.30 -5.69 -4.08
N MET A 39 -6.19 -6.27 -4.56
CA MET A 39 -5.93 -6.39 -5.99
C MET A 39 -6.93 -7.29 -6.70
N MET A 40 -7.37 -8.39 -6.07
CA MET A 40 -8.44 -9.24 -6.61
C MET A 40 -9.79 -8.51 -6.66
N PHE A 41 -10.05 -7.64 -5.69
CA PHE A 41 -11.24 -6.78 -5.69
C PHE A 41 -11.21 -5.79 -6.86
N VAL A 42 -10.10 -5.09 -7.05
CA VAL A 42 -9.90 -4.15 -8.17
C VAL A 42 -9.98 -4.87 -9.52
N ALA A 43 -9.51 -6.12 -9.59
CA ALA A 43 -9.60 -6.95 -10.80
C ALA A 43 -11.04 -7.40 -11.14
N GLY A 44 -12.03 -7.10 -10.30
CA GLY A 44 -13.43 -7.44 -10.57
C GLY A 44 -13.74 -8.94 -10.42
N VAL A 45 -13.03 -9.63 -9.52
CA VAL A 45 -13.34 -11.02 -9.19
C VAL A 45 -14.75 -11.10 -8.55
N PRO A 46 -15.61 -12.08 -8.92
CA PRO A 46 -16.96 -12.18 -8.40
C PRO A 46 -17.00 -12.19 -6.86
N THR A 47 -17.87 -11.38 -6.27
CA THR A 47 -17.98 -11.19 -4.81
C THR A 47 -18.17 -12.48 -4.03
N ARG A 48 -18.84 -13.47 -4.59
CA ARG A 48 -18.98 -14.82 -3.97
C ARG A 48 -17.64 -15.50 -3.75
N GLN A 49 -16.75 -15.44 -4.75
CA GLN A 49 -15.41 -16.05 -4.65
C GLN A 49 -14.54 -15.28 -3.68
N MET A 50 -14.63 -13.95 -3.70
CA MET A 50 -13.95 -13.09 -2.73
C MET A 50 -14.38 -13.38 -1.30
N LEU A 51 -15.68 -13.53 -1.05
CA LEU A 51 -16.21 -13.85 0.27
C LEU A 51 -15.69 -15.22 0.78
N THR A 52 -15.61 -16.21 -0.12
CA THR A 52 -15.05 -17.52 0.22
C THR A 52 -13.57 -17.45 0.55
N ILE A 53 -12.77 -16.74 -0.24
CA ILE A 53 -11.33 -16.57 -0.01
C ILE A 53 -11.10 -15.80 1.30
N SER A 54 -11.88 -14.73 1.52
CA SER A 54 -11.83 -13.95 2.76
C SER A 54 -12.18 -14.80 3.98
N ALA A 55 -13.24 -15.59 3.90
CA ALA A 55 -13.66 -16.49 4.99
C ALA A 55 -12.59 -17.54 5.30
N VAL A 56 -11.99 -18.14 4.27
CA VAL A 56 -10.87 -19.08 4.43
C VAL A 56 -9.65 -18.38 5.02
N GLY A 57 -9.30 -17.19 4.52
CA GLY A 57 -8.18 -16.39 5.04
C GLY A 57 -8.37 -16.01 6.51
N ILE A 58 -9.56 -15.52 6.87
CA ILE A 58 -9.91 -15.19 8.27
C ILE A 58 -9.88 -16.46 9.14
N ALA A 59 -10.43 -17.57 8.67
CA ALA A 59 -10.40 -18.83 9.40
C ALA A 59 -8.95 -19.30 9.66
N LEU A 60 -8.06 -19.21 8.66
CA LEU A 60 -6.65 -19.53 8.83
C LEU A 60 -5.94 -18.61 9.83
N VAL A 61 -6.23 -17.30 9.79
CA VAL A 61 -5.69 -16.34 10.76
C VAL A 61 -6.20 -16.65 12.18
N VAL A 62 -7.49 -16.92 12.34
CA VAL A 62 -8.08 -17.28 13.64
C VAL A 62 -7.49 -18.58 14.17
N ILE A 63 -7.37 -19.60 13.33
CA ILE A 63 -6.73 -20.89 13.68
C ILE A 63 -5.26 -20.66 14.03
N GLY A 64 -4.55 -19.82 13.26
CA GLY A 64 -3.18 -19.44 13.54
C GLY A 64 -3.02 -18.78 14.91
N ILE A 65 -3.85 -17.78 15.22
CA ILE A 65 -3.85 -17.09 16.52
C ILE A 65 -4.25 -18.05 17.65
N ALA A 66 -5.24 -18.92 17.44
CA ALA A 66 -5.65 -19.91 18.42
C ALA A 66 -4.53 -20.92 18.69
N SER A 67 -3.83 -21.37 17.64
CA SER A 67 -2.69 -22.27 17.78
C SER A 67 -1.52 -21.63 18.53
N LEU A 68 -1.29 -20.31 18.40
CA LEU A 68 -0.27 -19.59 19.15
C LEU A 68 -0.45 -19.73 20.66
N LYS A 69 -1.69 -19.87 21.17
CA LYS A 69 -1.97 -20.10 22.60
C LYS A 69 -1.49 -21.49 23.08
N ALA A 70 -1.52 -22.48 22.19
CA ALA A 70 -1.11 -23.85 22.48
C ALA A 70 0.42 -24.03 22.51
N PHE A 71 1.20 -23.14 21.87
CA PHE A 71 2.65 -23.20 21.87
C PHE A 71 3.27 -22.63 23.15
N PRO A 72 4.42 -23.17 23.62
CA PRO A 72 5.14 -22.65 24.75
C PRO A 72 5.51 -21.16 24.56
N SER A 73 5.46 -20.38 25.66
CA SER A 73 5.72 -18.93 25.60
C SER A 73 7.20 -18.59 25.71
N ARG A 74 8.04 -19.54 26.15
CA ARG A 74 9.48 -19.33 26.36
C ARG A 74 10.28 -19.89 25.20
N VAL A 75 11.23 -19.10 24.69
CA VAL A 75 12.14 -19.51 23.60
C VAL A 75 13.07 -20.65 24.01
N ASP A 76 13.36 -20.76 25.30
CA ASP A 76 14.27 -21.76 25.87
C ASP A 76 13.66 -23.15 26.07
N ASP A 77 12.36 -23.32 25.81
CA ASP A 77 11.68 -24.60 25.95
C ASP A 77 12.30 -25.67 25.03
N PRO A 78 12.45 -26.91 25.54
CA PRO A 78 13.04 -28.01 24.79
C PRO A 78 12.33 -28.33 23.48
N PHE A 79 11.04 -27.93 23.34
CA PHE A 79 10.27 -28.04 22.12
C PHE A 79 10.95 -27.34 20.94
N TYR A 80 11.50 -26.12 21.14
CA TYR A 80 12.13 -25.33 20.07
C TYR A 80 13.52 -25.84 19.67
N LYS A 81 14.10 -26.79 20.42
CA LYS A 81 15.35 -27.47 20.09
C LYS A 81 15.14 -28.66 19.14
N THR A 82 13.91 -29.12 18.99
CA THR A 82 13.54 -30.21 18.07
C THR A 82 13.51 -29.70 16.61
N SER A 83 13.77 -30.57 15.63
CA SER A 83 13.75 -30.22 14.20
C SER A 83 12.43 -29.55 13.77
N VAL A 84 11.29 -30.03 14.27
CA VAL A 84 9.98 -29.43 14.03
C VAL A 84 9.83 -28.09 14.76
N GLY A 85 10.25 -27.99 16.02
CA GLY A 85 10.19 -26.78 16.84
C GLY A 85 11.08 -25.66 16.30
N SER A 86 12.18 -26.01 15.62
CA SER A 86 13.07 -25.02 15.00
C SER A 86 12.41 -24.18 13.91
N VAL A 87 11.42 -24.72 13.23
CA VAL A 87 10.59 -24.01 12.23
C VAL A 87 9.73 -22.93 12.88
N PHE A 88 9.34 -23.14 14.15
CA PHE A 88 8.44 -22.28 14.90
C PHE A 88 9.13 -21.37 15.90
N LYS A 89 10.45 -21.18 15.81
CA LYS A 89 11.23 -20.33 16.73
C LYS A 89 10.73 -18.89 16.85
N ARG A 90 9.99 -18.38 15.86
CA ARG A 90 9.42 -17.03 15.86
C ARG A 90 8.03 -16.92 16.49
N VAL A 91 7.43 -18.06 16.84
CA VAL A 91 6.11 -18.10 17.49
C VAL A 91 6.07 -17.36 18.82
N PRO A 92 7.04 -17.51 19.75
CA PRO A 92 7.06 -16.74 20.99
C PRO A 92 7.10 -15.23 20.76
N THR A 93 7.90 -14.76 19.80
CA THR A 93 7.99 -13.33 19.44
C THR A 93 6.67 -12.83 18.83
N ALA A 94 6.00 -13.63 18.00
CA ALA A 94 4.69 -13.28 17.45
C ALA A 94 3.62 -13.25 18.55
N LYS A 95 3.65 -14.21 19.47
CA LYS A 95 2.75 -14.24 20.63
C LYS A 95 2.90 -13.00 21.50
N GLU A 96 4.13 -12.60 21.77
CA GLU A 96 4.43 -11.39 22.54
C GLU A 96 3.96 -10.11 21.82
N ARG A 97 4.12 -10.02 20.50
CA ARG A 97 3.64 -8.89 19.69
C ARG A 97 2.12 -8.77 19.65
N ILE A 98 1.41 -9.89 19.58
CA ILE A 98 -0.06 -9.91 19.48
C ILE A 98 -0.72 -9.77 20.85
N PHE A 99 -0.22 -10.49 21.86
CA PHE A 99 -0.83 -10.56 23.18
C PHE A 99 -0.14 -9.64 24.22
N GLY A 100 1.16 -9.36 24.05
CA GLY A 100 1.92 -8.46 24.92
C GLY A 100 1.43 -7.01 24.85
N ASN A 101 0.89 -6.58 23.70
CA ASN A 101 0.29 -5.25 23.55
C ASN A 101 -1.01 -5.08 24.34
N SER A 102 -1.72 -6.17 24.65
CA SER A 102 -2.91 -6.12 25.50
C SER A 102 -2.58 -5.87 26.97
N LEU A 103 -1.37 -6.20 27.41
CA LEU A 103 -0.91 -5.95 28.79
C LEU A 103 -0.63 -4.46 29.05
N VAL A 104 -0.31 -3.69 28.00
CA VAL A 104 -0.12 -2.23 28.07
C VAL A 104 -1.47 -1.49 28.23
N MET A 105 -2.57 -2.16 27.92
CA MET A 105 -3.93 -1.65 28.11
C MET A 105 -4.54 -2.02 29.47
N THR A 106 -3.79 -2.67 30.37
CA THR A 106 -4.30 -3.04 31.69
C THR A 106 -4.41 -1.81 32.58
N GLU A 107 -5.52 -1.68 33.23
CA GLU A 107 -6.06 -0.54 33.97
C GLU A 107 -5.22 -0.08 35.20
N ASN A 108 -4.15 -0.79 35.55
CA ASN A 108 -3.29 -0.46 36.69
C ASN A 108 -1.90 -0.02 36.21
N PRO A 109 -1.57 1.28 36.28
CA PRO A 109 -0.25 1.79 35.91
C PRO A 109 0.89 1.22 36.78
N ASP A 110 0.60 0.79 38.00
CA ASP A 110 1.60 0.24 38.94
C ASP A 110 2.06 -1.19 38.62
N SER A 111 1.36 -1.90 37.71
CA SER A 111 1.70 -3.26 37.29
C SER A 111 2.46 -3.34 35.95
N LEU A 112 2.80 -2.20 35.37
CA LEU A 112 3.58 -2.12 34.13
C LEU A 112 5.04 -2.50 34.39
N VAL A 113 5.35 -3.79 34.23
CA VAL A 113 6.74 -4.21 34.09
C VAL A 113 7.25 -3.70 32.74
N LEU A 114 7.94 -2.57 32.76
CA LEU A 114 8.63 -1.98 31.63
C LEU A 114 9.75 -2.95 31.20
N SER A 115 9.46 -3.79 30.24
CA SER A 115 10.47 -4.56 29.51
C SER A 115 10.99 -3.70 28.36
N ASP A 116 12.27 -3.80 28.02
CA ASP A 116 12.90 -3.07 26.90
C ASP A 116 12.09 -3.16 25.59
N LYS A 117 11.33 -4.25 25.42
CA LYS A 117 10.49 -4.47 24.25
C LYS A 117 9.17 -3.69 24.27
N ASN A 118 8.59 -3.49 25.47
CA ASN A 118 7.34 -2.74 25.62
C ASN A 118 7.58 -1.23 25.71
N MET A 119 8.80 -0.85 26.12
CA MET A 119 9.20 0.53 26.29
C MET A 119 8.98 1.37 25.03
N GLN A 120 9.37 0.84 23.85
CA GLN A 120 9.18 1.53 22.57
C GLN A 120 7.72 1.85 22.26
N VAL A 121 6.81 0.91 22.56
CA VAL A 121 5.36 1.10 22.30
C VAL A 121 4.76 2.11 23.29
N VAL A 122 5.20 2.04 24.54
CA VAL A 122 4.74 2.96 25.61
C VAL A 122 5.18 4.38 25.27
N HIS A 123 6.46 4.59 24.96
CA HIS A 123 6.98 5.91 24.58
C HIS A 123 6.33 6.44 23.30
N ALA A 124 6.08 5.60 22.28
CA ALA A 124 5.36 6.02 21.09
C ALA A 124 3.93 6.48 21.40
N ARG A 125 3.24 5.83 22.34
CA ARG A 125 1.90 6.25 22.79
C ARG A 125 1.93 7.52 23.63
N ILE A 126 2.95 7.68 24.48
CA ILE A 126 3.16 8.91 25.25
C ILE A 126 3.42 10.07 24.27
N ALA A 127 4.27 9.88 23.23
CA ALA A 127 4.51 10.87 22.20
C ALA A 127 3.22 11.33 21.52
N VAL A 128 2.35 10.39 21.15
CA VAL A 128 1.04 10.72 20.57
C VAL A 128 0.10 11.39 21.59
N ALA A 129 0.15 10.99 22.88
CA ALA A 129 -0.69 11.54 23.94
C ALA A 129 -0.26 12.96 24.37
N ASN A 130 1.03 13.27 24.33
CA ASN A 130 1.59 14.61 24.67
C ASN A 130 1.10 15.72 23.72
N ASN A 131 0.44 15.34 22.64
CA ASN A 131 -0.19 16.25 21.68
C ASN A 131 -1.49 16.89 22.18
N ASN A 132 -1.59 17.23 23.46
CA ASN A 132 -2.82 17.60 24.16
C ASN A 132 -3.50 18.90 23.67
N HIS A 133 -2.85 19.72 22.83
CA HIS A 133 -3.42 20.96 22.31
C HIS A 133 -3.48 21.06 20.79
N GLY A 134 -3.26 19.96 20.07
CA GLY A 134 -3.39 19.91 18.61
C GLY A 134 -2.25 20.58 17.82
N LEU A 135 -1.42 21.41 18.44
CA LEU A 135 -0.34 22.16 17.78
C LEU A 135 1.05 21.49 17.90
N GLY A 136 1.17 20.45 18.76
CA GLY A 136 2.46 19.79 19.01
C GLY A 136 3.47 20.61 19.79
N LEU A 137 4.64 20.00 20.06
CA LEU A 137 5.73 20.62 20.84
C LEU A 137 6.63 21.53 20.00
N MET A 138 6.36 21.75 18.73
CA MET A 138 7.21 22.34 17.69
C MET A 138 8.35 21.43 17.19
N PRO A 139 8.73 21.53 15.90
CA PRO A 139 9.77 20.70 15.30
C PRO A 139 11.10 20.81 16.07
N GLY A 140 11.67 19.68 16.42
CA GLY A 140 12.93 19.58 17.13
C GLY A 140 12.83 19.47 18.66
N ASN A 141 11.65 19.64 19.24
CA ASN A 141 11.43 19.62 20.70
C ASN A 141 10.80 18.30 21.20
N SER A 142 10.87 17.23 20.42
CA SER A 142 10.36 15.92 20.86
C SER A 142 11.13 15.44 22.08
N ILE A 143 10.40 15.10 23.15
CA ILE A 143 10.95 14.56 24.40
C ILE A 143 11.17 13.05 24.24
N GLU A 144 10.24 12.36 23.60
CA GLU A 144 10.25 10.91 23.47
C GLU A 144 11.26 10.38 22.45
N ARG A 145 11.76 11.23 21.57
CA ARG A 145 12.75 10.90 20.55
C ARG A 145 14.01 10.27 21.11
N ASP A 146 14.52 10.77 22.25
CA ASP A 146 15.77 10.31 22.86
C ASP A 146 15.60 8.99 23.61
N TYR A 147 14.36 8.64 23.98
CA TYR A 147 14.00 7.40 24.67
C TYR A 147 13.65 6.25 23.71
N LEU A 148 13.48 6.52 22.41
CA LEU A 148 13.11 5.53 21.39
C LEU A 148 14.32 5.11 20.56
N PRO A 149 14.96 3.93 20.81
CA PRO A 149 16.15 3.49 20.07
C PRO A 149 15.91 3.31 18.55
N GLN A 150 14.67 2.97 18.17
CA GLN A 150 14.23 2.78 16.77
C GLN A 150 13.24 3.86 16.31
N ALA A 151 13.29 5.04 16.92
CA ALA A 151 12.38 6.15 16.65
C ALA A 151 12.31 6.50 15.16
N TYR A 152 13.47 6.60 14.52
CA TYR A 152 13.59 7.01 13.11
C TYR A 152 13.19 5.94 12.09
N SER A 153 12.99 4.70 12.52
CA SER A 153 12.60 3.59 11.65
C SER A 153 11.10 3.33 11.73
N ASP A 154 10.64 2.77 12.82
CA ASP A 154 9.30 2.18 12.92
C ASP A 154 8.27 3.12 13.56
N PHE A 155 8.72 4.08 14.39
CA PHE A 155 7.86 4.98 15.16
C PHE A 155 8.00 6.46 14.78
N ILE A 156 8.57 6.75 13.61
CA ILE A 156 8.76 8.13 13.15
C ILE A 156 7.45 8.93 13.11
N TYR A 157 6.33 8.26 12.81
CA TYR A 157 5.02 8.90 12.78
C TYR A 157 4.57 9.39 14.17
N ALA A 158 4.90 8.65 15.24
CA ALA A 158 4.61 9.09 16.61
C ALA A 158 5.39 10.36 16.97
N ILE A 159 6.65 10.46 16.53
CA ILE A 159 7.47 11.69 16.71
C ILE A 159 6.90 12.85 15.91
N ILE A 160 6.49 12.62 14.65
CA ILE A 160 5.82 13.65 13.85
C ILE A 160 4.56 14.14 14.55
N ALA A 161 3.77 13.22 15.10
CA ALA A 161 2.56 13.57 15.85
C ALA A 161 2.88 14.37 17.14
N GLU A 162 3.96 14.07 17.84
CA GLU A 162 4.42 14.80 19.01
C GLU A 162 4.89 16.22 18.66
N GLU A 163 5.72 16.37 17.62
CA GLU A 163 6.31 17.64 17.24
C GLU A 163 5.32 18.58 16.53
N THR A 164 4.54 18.06 15.59
CA THR A 164 3.67 18.88 14.71
C THR A 164 2.20 18.81 15.06
N GLY A 165 1.86 17.99 16.04
CA GLY A 165 0.50 17.85 16.48
C GLY A 165 -0.38 17.02 15.56
N VAL A 166 -1.69 17.03 15.84
CA VAL A 166 -2.72 16.33 15.05
C VAL A 166 -2.74 16.86 13.61
N TRP A 167 -2.48 18.16 13.43
CA TRP A 167 -2.48 18.77 12.10
C TRP A 167 -1.34 18.25 11.22
N GLY A 168 -0.14 18.12 11.75
CA GLY A 168 0.99 17.56 10.98
C GLY A 168 0.82 16.07 10.72
N ALA A 169 0.38 15.31 11.72
CA ALA A 169 0.06 13.90 11.55
C ALA A 169 -1.04 13.69 10.51
N GLY A 170 -2.10 14.52 10.54
CA GLY A 170 -3.18 14.51 9.56
C GLY A 170 -2.70 14.90 8.15
N LEU A 171 -1.80 15.86 8.04
CA LEU A 171 -1.20 16.25 6.76
C LEU A 171 -0.42 15.10 6.13
N VAL A 172 0.38 14.38 6.91
CA VAL A 172 1.12 13.20 6.41
C VAL A 172 0.15 12.14 5.90
N LEU A 173 -0.89 11.82 6.66
CA LEU A 173 -1.94 10.90 6.22
C LEU A 173 -2.59 11.36 4.91
N LEU A 174 -2.96 12.65 4.82
CA LEU A 174 -3.56 13.24 3.63
C LEU A 174 -2.64 13.10 2.40
N LEU A 175 -1.34 13.33 2.55
CA LEU A 175 -0.37 13.18 1.45
C LEU A 175 -0.33 11.74 0.92
N TYR A 176 -0.38 10.72 1.78
CA TYR A 176 -0.47 9.33 1.32
C TYR A 176 -1.79 9.01 0.62
N LEU A 177 -2.91 9.59 1.07
CA LEU A 177 -4.20 9.43 0.38
C LEU A 177 -4.20 10.11 -0.99
N ILE A 178 -3.62 11.32 -1.11
CA ILE A 178 -3.43 11.99 -2.39
C ILE A 178 -2.53 11.16 -3.31
N LEU A 179 -1.46 10.58 -2.78
CA LEU A 179 -0.57 9.70 -3.54
C LEU A 179 -1.33 8.49 -4.09
N LEU A 180 -2.13 7.82 -3.26
CA LEU A 180 -2.95 6.68 -3.70
C LEU A 180 -3.94 7.09 -4.80
N TYR A 181 -4.61 8.23 -4.62
CA TYR A 181 -5.53 8.78 -5.61
C TYR A 181 -4.84 9.06 -6.95
N ARG A 182 -3.65 9.67 -6.93
CA ARG A 182 -2.85 9.93 -8.14
C ARG A 182 -2.40 8.65 -8.81
N ILE A 183 -1.98 7.65 -8.07
CA ILE A 183 -1.63 6.32 -8.59
C ILE A 183 -2.86 5.68 -9.26
N GLY A 184 -4.05 5.81 -8.65
CA GLY A 184 -5.31 5.34 -9.22
C GLY A 184 -5.64 6.00 -10.57
N ILE A 185 -5.42 7.31 -10.70
CA ILE A 185 -5.60 8.02 -11.98
C ILE A 185 -4.62 7.49 -13.03
N ILE A 186 -3.33 7.31 -12.67
CA ILE A 186 -2.33 6.77 -13.59
C ILE A 186 -2.73 5.37 -14.06
N ALA A 187 -3.15 4.50 -13.14
CA ALA A 187 -3.59 3.14 -13.47
C ALA A 187 -4.81 3.13 -14.39
N ASN A 188 -5.77 4.01 -14.16
CA ASN A 188 -7.00 4.10 -14.96
C ASN A 188 -6.75 4.62 -16.40
N ASN A 189 -5.74 5.47 -16.56
CA ASN A 189 -5.34 6.02 -17.87
C ASN A 189 -4.36 5.10 -18.64
N CYS A 190 -3.96 3.96 -18.05
CA CYS A 190 -3.11 3.00 -18.73
C CYS A 190 -3.91 2.22 -19.78
N GLY A 191 -3.48 2.26 -21.03
CA GLY A 191 -4.08 1.48 -22.11
C GLY A 191 -3.71 -0.02 -22.14
N GLN A 192 -3.03 -0.52 -21.09
CA GLN A 192 -2.61 -1.92 -20.95
C GLN A 192 -2.99 -2.43 -19.57
N ASP A 193 -3.78 -3.48 -19.49
CA ASP A 193 -4.28 -4.06 -18.23
C ASP A 193 -3.15 -4.46 -17.29
N PHE A 194 -2.09 -5.10 -17.80
CA PHE A 194 -0.96 -5.51 -16.97
C PHE A 194 -0.27 -4.32 -16.28
N ALA A 195 -0.01 -3.25 -17.03
CA ALA A 195 0.64 -2.05 -16.49
C ALA A 195 -0.25 -1.35 -15.47
N ALA A 196 -1.56 -1.29 -15.70
CA ALA A 196 -2.54 -0.73 -14.78
C ALA A 196 -2.57 -1.49 -13.45
N PHE A 197 -2.64 -2.83 -13.50
CA PHE A 197 -2.62 -3.67 -12.30
C PHE A 197 -1.28 -3.60 -11.57
N LEU A 198 -0.16 -3.52 -12.28
CA LEU A 198 1.16 -3.39 -11.68
C LEU A 198 1.28 -2.09 -10.88
N VAL A 199 0.90 -0.96 -11.48
CA VAL A 199 0.95 0.37 -10.84
C VAL A 199 0.01 0.43 -9.64
N MET A 200 -1.21 -0.08 -9.78
CA MET A 200 -2.19 -0.14 -8.69
C MET A 200 -1.68 -1.01 -7.53
N GLY A 201 -1.10 -2.18 -7.83
CA GLY A 201 -0.55 -3.08 -6.83
C GLY A 201 0.60 -2.47 -6.04
N LEU A 202 1.54 -1.80 -6.72
CA LEU A 202 2.63 -1.07 -6.08
C LEU A 202 2.11 0.09 -5.22
N GLY A 203 1.09 0.81 -5.69
CA GLY A 203 0.46 1.89 -4.94
C GLY A 203 -0.23 1.42 -3.67
N VAL A 204 -1.04 0.36 -3.77
CA VAL A 204 -1.72 -0.24 -2.62
C VAL A 204 -0.71 -0.80 -1.62
N LEU A 205 0.37 -1.43 -2.08
CA LEU A 205 1.42 -1.95 -1.23
C LEU A 205 2.13 -0.81 -0.49
N LEU A 206 2.52 0.26 -1.17
CA LEU A 206 3.23 1.39 -0.59
C LEU A 206 2.35 2.15 0.42
N VAL A 207 1.14 2.53 0.02
CA VAL A 207 0.24 3.30 0.90
C VAL A 207 -0.33 2.42 2.01
N GLY A 208 -0.63 1.15 1.73
CA GLY A 208 -1.05 0.20 2.74
C GLY A 208 0.01 -0.01 3.83
N GLN A 209 1.29 -0.09 3.46
CA GLN A 209 2.41 -0.15 4.42
C GLN A 209 2.47 1.12 5.29
N ALA A 210 2.29 2.30 4.68
CA ALA A 210 2.23 3.55 5.42
C ALA A 210 1.07 3.58 6.41
N LEU A 211 -0.13 3.21 5.99
CA LEU A 211 -1.32 3.18 6.86
C LEU A 211 -1.14 2.20 8.03
N LEU A 212 -0.54 1.04 7.79
CA LEU A 212 -0.23 0.08 8.85
C LEU A 212 0.77 0.67 9.86
N ASN A 213 1.85 1.30 9.41
CA ASN A 213 2.82 1.96 10.29
C ASN A 213 2.14 3.04 11.15
N MET A 214 1.34 3.91 10.52
CA MET A 214 0.57 4.95 11.23
C MET A 214 -0.39 4.35 12.26
N SER A 215 -1.11 3.28 11.91
CA SER A 215 -2.04 2.58 12.81
C SER A 215 -1.32 2.00 14.04
N VAL A 216 -0.13 1.43 13.84
CA VAL A 216 0.70 0.92 14.93
C VAL A 216 1.18 2.05 15.82
N ALA A 217 1.64 3.16 15.24
CA ALA A 217 2.14 4.31 15.98
C ALA A 217 1.08 4.94 16.89
N VAL A 218 -0.18 5.00 16.45
CA VAL A 218 -1.31 5.48 17.27
C VAL A 218 -1.92 4.38 18.18
N GLY A 219 -1.34 3.17 18.17
CA GLY A 219 -1.78 2.09 19.06
C GLY A 219 -3.00 1.29 18.62
N LEU A 220 -3.46 1.47 17.37
CA LEU A 220 -4.60 0.73 16.81
C LEU A 220 -4.26 -0.71 16.39
N GLY A 221 -2.97 -1.07 16.32
CA GLY A 221 -2.53 -2.39 15.88
C GLY A 221 -1.32 -2.93 16.63
N PRO A 222 -1.02 -4.23 16.45
CA PRO A 222 0.18 -4.82 17.00
C PRO A 222 1.43 -4.29 16.29
N VAL A 223 2.57 -4.25 16.99
CA VAL A 223 3.84 -3.78 16.43
C VAL A 223 4.28 -4.69 15.29
N THR A 224 4.36 -4.12 14.09
CA THR A 224 4.69 -4.86 12.87
C THR A 224 6.14 -4.77 12.47
N GLY A 225 6.90 -3.77 12.95
CA GLY A 225 8.26 -3.50 12.51
C GLY A 225 8.34 -3.04 11.04
N GLN A 226 7.26 -2.43 10.53
CA GLN A 226 7.20 -1.87 9.18
C GLN A 226 7.64 -0.41 9.22
N THR A 227 8.52 -0.04 8.30
CA THR A 227 8.97 1.35 8.15
C THR A 227 7.93 2.18 7.40
N LEU A 228 7.84 3.47 7.71
CA LEU A 228 7.00 4.41 6.96
C LEU A 228 7.69 4.77 5.63
N PRO A 229 7.15 4.37 4.46
CA PRO A 229 7.78 4.63 3.17
C PRO A 229 8.02 6.12 2.96
N LEU A 230 9.13 6.51 2.33
CA LEU A 230 9.56 7.89 2.04
C LEU A 230 10.03 8.72 3.25
N ILE A 231 9.56 8.46 4.45
CA ILE A 231 9.83 9.29 5.64
C ILE A 231 10.81 8.59 6.58
N SER A 232 10.64 7.28 6.80
CA SER A 232 11.53 6.53 7.70
C SER A 232 12.95 6.41 7.17
N ARG A 233 13.91 6.47 8.09
CA ARG A 233 15.32 6.26 7.80
C ARG A 233 15.64 4.77 7.71
N GLY A 234 15.34 4.15 6.57
CA GLY A 234 15.64 2.74 6.29
C GLY A 234 16.41 2.61 4.97
N GLY A 235 17.68 2.20 5.00
CA GLY A 235 18.51 2.15 3.79
C GLY A 235 17.92 1.27 2.67
N THR A 236 17.58 0.03 2.98
CA THR A 236 16.98 -0.91 2.01
C THR A 236 15.54 -0.53 1.66
N SER A 237 14.75 -0.06 2.61
CA SER A 237 13.38 0.38 2.39
C SER A 237 13.32 1.56 1.42
N THR A 238 14.24 2.53 1.54
CA THR A 238 14.33 3.68 0.64
C THR A 238 14.63 3.25 -0.78
N LEU A 239 15.59 2.34 -0.98
CA LEU A 239 15.93 1.82 -2.32
C LEU A 239 14.75 1.13 -2.99
N ILE A 240 14.03 0.29 -2.24
CA ILE A 240 12.85 -0.41 -2.74
C ILE A 240 11.74 0.59 -3.09
N THR A 241 11.52 1.59 -2.25
CA THR A 241 10.53 2.64 -2.50
C THR A 241 10.86 3.45 -3.75
N CYS A 242 12.14 3.82 -3.95
CA CYS A 242 12.59 4.47 -5.18
C CYS A 242 12.34 3.61 -6.43
N ALA A 243 12.56 2.29 -6.33
CA ALA A 243 12.26 1.38 -7.43
C ALA A 243 10.75 1.36 -7.74
N TYR A 244 9.89 1.34 -6.73
CA TYR A 244 8.44 1.42 -6.94
C TYR A 244 8.02 2.71 -7.66
N PHE A 245 8.56 3.85 -7.25
CA PHE A 245 8.30 5.13 -7.93
C PHE A 245 8.84 5.13 -9.36
N GLY A 246 10.02 4.58 -9.60
CA GLY A 246 10.58 4.45 -10.94
C GLY A 246 9.67 3.67 -11.89
N ILE A 247 9.10 2.56 -11.43
CA ILE A 247 8.16 1.75 -12.22
C ILE A 247 6.87 2.53 -12.46
N ILE A 248 6.29 3.14 -11.42
CA ILE A 248 5.04 3.92 -11.53
C ILE A 248 5.23 5.08 -12.52
N GLN A 249 6.35 5.79 -12.44
CA GLN A 249 6.66 6.92 -13.33
C GLN A 249 6.89 6.47 -14.78
N SER A 250 7.56 5.34 -14.99
CA SER A 250 7.77 4.78 -16.33
C SER A 250 6.45 4.44 -17.02
N VAL A 251 5.52 3.84 -16.28
CA VAL A 251 4.18 3.52 -16.82
C VAL A 251 3.38 4.79 -17.09
N ALA A 252 3.44 5.78 -16.18
CA ALA A 252 2.77 7.07 -16.38
C ALA A 252 3.25 7.77 -17.66
N TRP A 253 4.57 7.79 -17.90
CA TRP A 253 5.17 8.35 -19.10
C TRP A 253 4.73 7.64 -20.38
N SER A 254 4.66 6.31 -20.34
CA SER A 254 4.20 5.50 -21.48
C SER A 254 2.74 5.78 -21.84
N GLY A 255 1.89 6.01 -20.87
CA GLY A 255 0.48 6.42 -21.06
C GLY A 255 0.38 7.77 -21.75
N LEU A 256 1.08 8.78 -21.27
CA LEU A 256 1.07 10.14 -21.83
C LEU A 256 1.57 10.16 -23.29
N LYS A 257 2.59 9.37 -23.61
CA LYS A 257 3.13 9.27 -24.98
C LYS A 257 2.10 8.65 -25.96
N LYS A 258 1.28 7.72 -25.49
CA LYS A 258 0.24 7.11 -26.31
C LYS A 258 -0.90 8.10 -26.60
N ASP A 259 -1.35 8.85 -25.60
CA ASP A 259 -2.39 9.88 -25.73
C ASP A 259 -1.95 10.98 -26.70
N SER A 260 -0.70 11.45 -26.58
CA SER A 260 -0.16 12.48 -27.48
C SER A 260 -0.09 12.01 -28.94
N ARG A 261 0.25 10.72 -29.16
CA ARG A 261 0.26 10.15 -30.51
C ARG A 261 -1.17 10.02 -31.08
N GLN A 262 -2.11 9.59 -30.28
CA GLN A 262 -3.51 9.44 -30.70
C GLN A 262 -4.14 10.78 -31.06
N GLN A 263 -3.91 11.80 -30.24
CA GLN A 263 -4.35 13.18 -30.55
C GLN A 263 -3.72 13.74 -31.82
N ALA A 264 -2.43 13.42 -32.10
CA ALA A 264 -1.79 13.84 -33.34
C ALA A 264 -2.39 13.14 -34.55
N THR A 265 -2.73 11.85 -34.46
CA THR A 265 -3.38 11.08 -35.52
C THR A 265 -4.80 11.59 -35.79
N ASP A 266 -5.58 11.85 -34.72
CA ASP A 266 -6.95 12.37 -34.85
C ASP A 266 -6.96 13.76 -35.48
N ARG A 267 -6.01 14.64 -35.12
CA ARG A 267 -5.85 15.95 -35.77
C ARG A 267 -5.51 15.86 -37.25
N SER A 268 -4.64 14.93 -37.64
CA SER A 268 -4.27 14.73 -39.04
C SER A 268 -5.43 14.17 -39.87
N ALA A 269 -6.23 13.27 -39.30
CA ALA A 269 -7.44 12.75 -39.92
C ALA A 269 -8.48 13.85 -40.16
N THR A 270 -8.76 14.67 -39.14
CA THR A 270 -9.72 15.79 -39.24
C THR A 270 -9.26 16.84 -40.27
N GLN A 271 -7.96 17.08 -40.39
CA GLN A 271 -7.41 18.01 -41.37
C GLN A 271 -7.45 17.44 -42.79
N GLY A 272 -7.31 16.13 -42.97
CA GLY A 272 -7.47 15.43 -44.26
C GLY A 272 -8.89 15.53 -44.80
N ASP A 273 -9.89 15.30 -43.94
CA ASP A 273 -11.30 15.38 -44.30
C ASP A 273 -11.73 16.82 -44.70
N THR A 274 -11.16 17.82 -44.02
CA THR A 274 -11.43 19.23 -44.36
C THR A 274 -10.83 19.64 -45.69
N CYS A 275 -9.67 19.09 -46.07
CA CYS A 275 -9.06 19.33 -47.38
C CYS A 275 -9.83 18.65 -48.54
N GLN A 276 -10.31 17.43 -48.32
CA GLN A 276 -11.11 16.73 -49.35
C GLN A 276 -12.46 17.40 -49.57
N SER A 277 -13.11 17.88 -48.49
CA SER A 277 -14.37 18.62 -48.60
C SER A 277 -14.22 19.94 -49.39
N LYS A 278 -13.12 20.66 -49.22
CA LYS A 278 -12.86 21.89 -50.01
C LYS A 278 -12.56 21.61 -51.48
N ASN A 279 -11.83 20.55 -51.82
CA ASN A 279 -11.54 20.16 -53.20
C ASN A 279 -12.81 19.65 -53.93
N GLY A 280 -13.73 18.96 -53.21
CA GLY A 280 -14.99 18.51 -53.78
C GLY A 280 -15.95 19.67 -54.11
N GLN A 281 -15.91 20.77 -53.33
CA GLN A 281 -16.71 21.98 -53.62
C GLN A 281 -16.16 22.81 -54.82
N GLN A 282 -14.83 22.83 -54.98
CA GLN A 282 -14.21 23.59 -56.07
C GLN A 282 -14.43 22.96 -57.44
N THR A 283 -14.48 21.61 -57.54
CA THR A 283 -14.80 20.90 -58.80
C THR A 283 -16.26 21.04 -59.22
N THR A 284 -17.22 21.19 -58.27
CA THR A 284 -18.63 21.42 -58.61
C THR A 284 -18.92 22.84 -59.04
N ASP A 285 -18.17 23.83 -58.56
CA ASP A 285 -18.31 25.23 -59.01
C ASP A 285 -17.69 25.47 -60.39
N ASP A 286 -16.63 24.79 -60.76
CA ASP A 286 -16.01 24.87 -62.10
C ASP A 286 -16.86 24.17 -63.18
N ASP A 287 -17.58 23.11 -62.89
CA ASP A 287 -18.48 22.40 -63.81
C ASP A 287 -19.78 23.22 -64.07
N LEU A 288 -20.21 24.06 -63.12
CA LEU A 288 -21.37 24.94 -63.30
C LEU A 288 -21.07 26.22 -64.14
N ALA A 289 -19.79 26.66 -64.13
CA ALA A 289 -19.38 27.84 -64.90
C ALA A 289 -19.11 27.55 -66.39
N SER A 290 -19.04 26.30 -66.82
CA SER A 290 -18.75 25.91 -68.21
C SER A 290 -19.97 25.66 -69.05
N THR A 291 -21.24 25.81 -68.57
CA THR A 291 -22.44 25.48 -69.26
C THR A 291 -23.24 26.75 -69.81
N ASP A 292 -22.74 27.96 -69.52
CA ASP A 292 -23.35 29.18 -70.00
C ASP A 292 -22.50 29.87 -71.07
N SER A 293 -22.49 29.31 -72.28
CA SER A 293 -22.19 30.08 -73.52
C SER A 293 -23.36 30.04 -74.46
N PRO A 294 -23.99 31.16 -74.77
CA PRO A 294 -25.08 31.21 -75.73
C PRO A 294 -24.52 31.09 -77.12
N HIS A 295 -25.11 30.20 -77.90
CA HIS A 295 -25.04 30.22 -79.37
C HIS A 295 -25.77 31.42 -79.93
N GLU A 296 -25.03 32.29 -80.64
CA GLU A 296 -25.49 33.05 -81.86
C GLU A 296 -24.57 32.70 -82.99
#